data_ef3683cd18106e458817baaff2414a52
#
_entry.id   ef3683cd18106e458817baaff2414a52
#
_cell.length_a   1.000
_cell.length_b   1.000
_cell.length_c   1.000
_cell.angle_alpha   90.00
_cell.angle_beta   90.00
_cell.angle_gamma   90.00
#
_symmetry.space_group_name_H-M   'P 1'
#
loop_
_entity.id
_entity.type
_entity.pdbx_description
1 polymer ?
#
loop_
_entity_poly.entity_id
_entity_poly.type
_entity_poly.pdbx_seq_one_letter_code
_entity_poly.pdbx_strand_id
1 'polypeptide(L)'
;MHLREVKNMLLRGLMTVSLLLVSLVCDAKMNLPDSLLSVMKAYTYYIVSPDTAEAILETVRERKLEPDWRIDYAEGDLNLYLRQYLKAKPLYQRVKDNPAIRDSVFMQLSALKRFMECCDALYNEDELIEATLLLRRKSSAYGEQAFEATTYFVSGKWHHYHGKKELGYSHCLEAVEMMKSSDFLYKHIELRDFYAELLKMYARDGRYDDALRMSELQEAEALQPSPALIVKAPERGLRQVYALRASVLAEAGRMSEADQAYAAWLKTTINNVIDDMDIFSYLQLSHHYDEALGVLTRYRDFLQERGDTLSYRMLSVLNKLGVLYVEMGELEKAAIFGKKAGALAEDLYMRTSGIQMQTTYELLQEQSASKKKTLWLSLLVVLVVIVVLLALVVLYYVRYIRRRNVELRHVLNSLDAYRRAVINGESLTSPDVVAAIEELRSVQLPEDDLSEEEEAPDDEDRRLFVEMDTQVTRDRLFLKPGLGREDLMRLIGVDKNRFGKMMGKYSDASNTSVYINSKRVEFGARLLLEHPEYTIATVATECGMSNTVTFNRIFKETYNMTPSEYREKMGGMLQTGSR
;
A
#
# COMPACT_ATOMS: atom_id res chain seq x y z
N MET A 1 70.91 -8.44 20.00
CA MET A 1 70.31 -7.28 19.33
C MET A 1 70.30 -7.46 17.80
N HIS A 2 71.35 -7.92 17.16
CA HIS A 2 71.46 -8.05 15.69
C HIS A 2 70.48 -9.01 14.99
N LEU A 3 70.09 -10.12 15.62
CA LEU A 3 69.15 -11.09 14.97
C LEU A 3 67.73 -10.55 14.83
N ARG A 4 67.29 -9.63 15.70
CA ARG A 4 65.93 -9.03 15.69
C ARG A 4 65.83 -7.96 14.62
N GLU A 5 66.89 -7.21 14.39
CA GLU A 5 66.99 -6.20 13.34
C GLU A 5 67.05 -6.80 11.94
N VAL A 6 67.79 -7.91 11.76
CA VAL A 6 67.85 -8.65 10.50
C VAL A 6 66.51 -9.30 10.16
N LYS A 7 65.80 -9.82 11.17
CA LYS A 7 64.44 -10.40 10.98
C LYS A 7 63.41 -9.31 10.60
N ASN A 8 63.51 -8.11 11.19
CA ASN A 8 62.65 -6.97 10.86
C ASN A 8 62.97 -6.38 9.47
N MET A 9 64.22 -6.40 9.08
CA MET A 9 64.65 -5.94 7.73
C MET A 9 64.21 -6.92 6.65
N LEU A 10 64.27 -8.24 6.91
CA LEU A 10 63.74 -9.30 6.02
C LEU A 10 62.22 -9.28 5.93
N LEU A 11 61.49 -9.01 7.04
CA LEU A 11 60.04 -8.86 7.03
C LEU A 11 59.60 -7.58 6.26
N ARG A 12 60.31 -6.49 6.42
CA ARG A 12 60.05 -5.24 5.64
C ARG A 12 60.39 -5.43 4.16
N GLY A 13 61.45 -6.14 3.84
CA GLY A 13 61.81 -6.50 2.46
C GLY A 13 60.77 -7.43 1.80
N LEU A 14 60.25 -8.41 2.54
CA LEU A 14 59.14 -9.27 2.08
C LEU A 14 57.82 -8.50 1.93
N MET A 15 57.49 -7.58 2.83
CA MET A 15 56.31 -6.74 2.70
C MET A 15 56.42 -5.77 1.52
N THR A 16 57.62 -5.15 1.27
CA THR A 16 57.80 -4.28 0.10
C THR A 16 57.79 -5.03 -1.21
N VAL A 17 58.34 -6.25 -1.26
CA VAL A 17 58.28 -7.14 -2.44
C VAL A 17 56.85 -7.63 -2.66
N SER A 18 56.09 -7.97 -1.60
CA SER A 18 54.67 -8.32 -1.74
C SER A 18 53.79 -7.12 -2.15
N LEU A 19 54.05 -5.92 -1.65
CA LEU A 19 53.38 -4.69 -2.09
C LEU A 19 53.74 -4.31 -3.54
N LEU A 20 55.00 -4.50 -3.97
CA LEU A 20 55.43 -4.32 -5.37
C LEU A 20 54.84 -5.41 -6.29
N LEU A 21 54.74 -6.65 -5.83
CA LEU A 21 54.03 -7.71 -6.57
C LEU A 21 52.53 -7.44 -6.65
N VAL A 22 51.90 -6.90 -5.61
CA VAL A 22 50.48 -6.46 -5.61
C VAL A 22 50.26 -5.27 -6.53
N SER A 23 51.20 -4.29 -6.58
CA SER A 23 51.09 -3.13 -7.50
C SER A 23 51.39 -3.53 -8.96
N LEU A 24 52.28 -4.48 -9.22
CA LEU A 24 52.51 -5.04 -10.56
C LEU A 24 51.36 -5.96 -11.04
N VAL A 25 50.60 -6.53 -10.13
CA VAL A 25 49.36 -7.30 -10.46
C VAL A 25 48.20 -6.38 -10.73
N CYS A 26 48.15 -5.15 -10.18
CA CYS A 26 47.09 -4.17 -10.45
C CYS A 26 47.16 -3.54 -11.85
N ASP A 27 48.32 -3.56 -12.54
CA ASP A 27 48.45 -3.00 -13.90
C ASP A 27 48.52 -4.07 -15.01
N ALA A 28 48.58 -5.36 -14.66
CA ALA A 28 48.47 -6.43 -15.61
C ALA A 28 46.98 -6.74 -15.84
N LYS A 29 46.41 -6.33 -16.99
CA LYS A 29 45.14 -6.90 -17.47
C LYS A 29 45.20 -8.41 -17.22
N MET A 30 44.36 -8.91 -16.32
CA MET A 30 44.30 -10.33 -15.98
C MET A 30 44.06 -11.12 -17.27
N ASN A 31 45.03 -11.91 -17.70
CA ASN A 31 44.87 -12.75 -18.88
C ASN A 31 43.97 -13.94 -18.49
N LEU A 32 42.65 -13.67 -18.47
CA LEU A 32 41.67 -14.66 -18.07
C LEU A 32 41.54 -15.77 -19.11
N PRO A 33 41.52 -17.05 -18.71
CA PRO A 33 41.26 -18.15 -19.63
C PRO A 33 39.91 -18.01 -20.31
N ASP A 34 39.80 -18.33 -21.58
CA ASP A 34 38.55 -18.24 -22.33
C ASP A 34 37.39 -19.03 -21.71
N SER A 35 37.70 -20.10 -20.95
CA SER A 35 36.72 -20.89 -20.19
C SER A 35 36.01 -20.10 -19.06
N LEU A 36 36.57 -18.98 -18.65
CA LEU A 36 35.99 -18.10 -17.63
C LEU A 36 35.21 -16.93 -18.22
N LEU A 37 35.27 -16.70 -19.52
CA LEU A 37 34.70 -15.52 -20.18
C LEU A 37 33.20 -15.70 -20.48
N SER A 38 32.40 -15.61 -19.45
CA SER A 38 30.91 -15.50 -19.59
C SER A 38 30.30 -14.79 -18.39
N VAL A 39 29.13 -14.20 -18.59
CA VAL A 39 28.32 -13.60 -17.52
C VAL A 39 28.03 -14.60 -16.41
N MET A 40 27.72 -15.86 -16.74
CA MET A 40 27.48 -16.91 -15.74
C MET A 40 28.69 -17.21 -14.87
N LYS A 41 29.89 -17.16 -15.45
CA LYS A 41 31.12 -17.32 -14.67
C LYS A 41 31.39 -16.12 -13.78
N ALA A 42 31.13 -14.92 -14.23
CA ALA A 42 31.25 -13.73 -13.37
C ALA A 42 30.40 -13.88 -12.10
N TYR A 43 29.15 -14.36 -12.19
CA TYR A 43 28.29 -14.60 -11.01
C TYR A 43 28.93 -15.56 -9.98
N THR A 44 29.71 -16.54 -10.41
CA THR A 44 30.38 -17.49 -9.47
C THR A 44 31.47 -16.79 -8.63
N TYR A 45 31.97 -15.66 -9.08
CA TYR A 45 33.03 -14.89 -8.41
C TYR A 45 32.52 -13.71 -7.58
N TYR A 46 31.25 -13.32 -7.68
CA TYR A 46 30.69 -12.12 -6.99
C TYR A 46 31.00 -12.07 -5.49
N ILE A 47 30.90 -13.21 -4.82
CA ILE A 47 31.11 -13.30 -3.37
C ILE A 47 32.57 -13.59 -3.02
N VAL A 48 33.25 -14.38 -3.84
CA VAL A 48 34.60 -14.90 -3.54
C VAL A 48 35.67 -13.88 -3.94
N SER A 49 35.51 -13.25 -5.10
CA SER A 49 36.46 -12.29 -5.67
C SER A 49 35.72 -11.33 -6.60
N PRO A 50 35.11 -10.25 -6.05
CA PRO A 50 34.41 -9.26 -6.85
C PRO A 50 35.26 -8.65 -7.96
N ASP A 51 36.56 -8.40 -7.69
CA ASP A 51 37.51 -7.85 -8.69
C ASP A 51 37.68 -8.80 -9.88
N THR A 52 37.72 -10.12 -9.63
CA THR A 52 37.74 -11.12 -10.70
C THR A 52 36.44 -11.13 -11.51
N ALA A 53 35.29 -10.96 -10.84
CA ALA A 53 34.00 -10.87 -11.52
C ALA A 53 33.94 -9.62 -12.42
N GLU A 54 34.42 -8.47 -11.93
CA GLU A 54 34.52 -7.22 -12.69
C GLU A 54 35.42 -7.39 -13.93
N ALA A 55 36.61 -7.96 -13.75
CA ALA A 55 37.54 -8.25 -14.85
C ALA A 55 36.95 -9.19 -15.92
N ILE A 56 36.18 -10.20 -15.50
CA ILE A 56 35.46 -11.09 -16.43
C ILE A 56 34.43 -10.30 -17.23
N LEU A 57 33.58 -9.49 -16.57
CA LEU A 57 32.54 -8.71 -17.24
C LEU A 57 33.14 -7.67 -18.20
N GLU A 58 34.22 -6.99 -17.80
CA GLU A 58 34.95 -6.08 -18.66
C GLU A 58 35.49 -6.77 -19.91
N THR A 59 36.16 -7.93 -19.74
CA THR A 59 36.69 -8.71 -20.87
C THR A 59 35.60 -9.23 -21.80
N VAL A 60 34.46 -9.72 -21.23
CA VAL A 60 33.28 -10.15 -22.00
C VAL A 60 32.71 -9.00 -22.83
N ARG A 61 32.67 -7.78 -22.27
CA ARG A 61 32.22 -6.56 -22.95
C ARG A 61 33.18 -6.13 -24.06
N GLU A 62 34.48 -6.05 -23.76
CA GLU A 62 35.50 -5.66 -24.76
C GLU A 62 35.51 -6.60 -25.98
N ARG A 63 35.40 -7.92 -25.74
CA ARG A 63 35.37 -8.93 -26.78
C ARG A 63 33.99 -9.16 -27.41
N LYS A 64 32.94 -8.47 -26.96
CA LYS A 64 31.55 -8.59 -27.42
C LYS A 64 31.03 -10.05 -27.42
N LEU A 65 31.36 -10.81 -26.38
CA LEU A 65 31.01 -12.23 -26.28
C LEU A 65 29.53 -12.45 -25.94
N GLU A 66 28.90 -11.49 -25.27
CA GLU A 66 27.50 -11.53 -24.91
C GLU A 66 26.82 -10.16 -25.17
N PRO A 67 25.47 -10.13 -25.29
CA PRO A 67 24.74 -8.88 -25.51
C PRO A 67 24.95 -7.88 -24.36
N ASP A 68 25.08 -6.60 -24.69
CA ASP A 68 25.36 -5.53 -23.74
C ASP A 68 24.36 -5.50 -22.58
N TRP A 69 23.07 -5.72 -22.82
CA TRP A 69 22.05 -5.73 -21.77
C TRP A 69 22.28 -6.83 -20.71
N ARG A 70 22.82 -8.00 -21.12
CA ARG A 70 23.15 -9.09 -20.18
C ARG A 70 24.35 -8.72 -19.31
N ILE A 71 25.34 -8.08 -19.91
CA ILE A 71 26.53 -7.60 -19.21
C ILE A 71 26.14 -6.47 -18.27
N ASP A 72 25.33 -5.49 -18.72
CA ASP A 72 24.82 -4.40 -17.89
C ASP A 72 24.01 -4.92 -16.70
N TYR A 73 23.16 -5.95 -16.92
CA TYR A 73 22.40 -6.56 -15.83
C TYR A 73 23.32 -7.23 -14.80
N ALA A 74 24.29 -8.01 -15.24
CA ALA A 74 25.24 -8.69 -14.36
C ALA A 74 26.17 -7.71 -13.63
N GLU A 75 26.66 -6.68 -14.32
CA GLU A 75 27.46 -5.61 -13.71
C GLU A 75 26.60 -4.81 -12.71
N GLY A 76 25.32 -4.59 -13.02
CA GLY A 76 24.33 -4.05 -12.11
C GLY A 76 24.21 -4.88 -10.82
N ASP A 77 24.06 -6.21 -10.97
CA ASP A 77 23.97 -7.13 -9.83
C ASP A 77 25.28 -7.17 -9.02
N LEU A 78 26.45 -7.11 -9.64
CA LEU A 78 27.73 -6.99 -8.96
C LEU A 78 27.82 -5.68 -8.15
N ASN A 79 27.47 -4.55 -8.77
CA ASN A 79 27.44 -3.26 -8.09
C ASN A 79 26.38 -3.23 -6.98
N LEU A 80 25.23 -3.86 -7.17
CA LEU A 80 24.19 -4.01 -6.14
C LEU A 80 24.73 -4.84 -4.95
N TYR A 81 25.39 -5.94 -5.23
CA TYR A 81 26.05 -6.77 -4.21
C TYR A 81 27.09 -5.95 -3.42
N LEU A 82 27.90 -5.16 -4.11
CA LEU A 82 28.88 -4.26 -3.52
C LEU A 82 28.25 -2.98 -2.91
N ARG A 83 26.91 -2.87 -2.92
CA ARG A 83 26.17 -1.68 -2.45
C ARG A 83 26.55 -0.38 -3.16
N GLN A 84 27.07 -0.46 -4.37
CA GLN A 84 27.39 0.70 -5.24
C GLN A 84 26.17 1.14 -6.05
N TYR A 85 25.11 1.55 -5.35
CA TYR A 85 23.81 1.83 -5.98
C TYR A 85 23.85 2.95 -7.03
N LEU A 86 24.73 3.94 -6.85
CA LEU A 86 24.94 5.00 -7.84
C LEU A 86 25.49 4.46 -9.17
N LYS A 87 26.28 3.38 -9.13
CA LYS A 87 26.77 2.70 -10.34
C LYS A 87 25.74 1.70 -10.88
N ALA A 88 25.05 0.97 -10.01
CA ALA A 88 24.08 -0.04 -10.39
C ALA A 88 22.83 0.56 -11.07
N LYS A 89 22.31 1.67 -10.54
CA LYS A 89 21.07 2.29 -11.03
C LYS A 89 21.07 2.60 -12.53
N PRO A 90 22.06 3.31 -13.13
CA PRO A 90 22.09 3.59 -14.55
C PRO A 90 22.22 2.33 -15.42
N LEU A 91 22.84 1.26 -14.91
CA LEU A 91 22.92 -0.02 -15.59
C LEU A 91 21.52 -0.64 -15.73
N TYR A 92 20.77 -0.74 -14.63
CA TYR A 92 19.40 -1.26 -14.66
C TYR A 92 18.43 -0.35 -15.45
N GLN A 93 18.67 0.97 -15.44
CA GLN A 93 17.90 1.88 -16.29
C GLN A 93 18.05 1.51 -17.76
N ARG A 94 19.30 1.28 -18.23
CA ARG A 94 19.54 0.86 -19.62
C ARG A 94 18.93 -0.50 -19.95
N VAL A 95 19.01 -1.46 -19.01
CA VAL A 95 18.43 -2.80 -19.21
C VAL A 95 16.91 -2.72 -19.27
N LYS A 96 16.26 -2.05 -18.31
CA LYS A 96 14.79 -1.96 -18.23
C LYS A 96 14.17 -1.34 -19.49
N ASP A 97 14.88 -0.44 -20.14
CA ASP A 97 14.43 0.28 -21.34
C ASP A 97 14.90 -0.40 -22.65
N ASN A 98 15.65 -1.52 -22.55
CA ASN A 98 16.21 -2.21 -23.72
C ASN A 98 15.15 -3.00 -24.49
N PRO A 99 15.02 -2.78 -25.81
CA PRO A 99 14.06 -3.54 -26.64
C PRO A 99 14.30 -5.04 -26.65
N ALA A 100 15.56 -5.50 -26.47
CA ALA A 100 15.90 -6.92 -26.54
C ALA A 100 15.28 -7.78 -25.43
N ILE A 101 14.81 -7.17 -24.32
CA ILE A 101 14.15 -7.91 -23.22
C ILE A 101 12.62 -7.94 -23.34
N ARG A 102 12.04 -7.35 -24.40
CA ARG A 102 10.56 -7.23 -24.54
C ARG A 102 9.83 -8.56 -24.52
N ASP A 103 10.44 -9.60 -25.00
CA ASP A 103 9.83 -10.94 -25.09
C ASP A 103 10.03 -11.76 -23.79
N SER A 104 10.82 -11.25 -22.84
CA SER A 104 11.07 -11.91 -21.56
C SER A 104 10.40 -11.15 -20.42
N VAL A 105 9.23 -11.60 -19.99
CA VAL A 105 8.50 -11.04 -18.83
C VAL A 105 9.40 -11.01 -17.59
N PHE A 106 10.07 -12.13 -17.31
CA PHE A 106 10.96 -12.25 -16.14
C PHE A 106 12.06 -11.17 -16.16
N MET A 107 12.74 -10.97 -17.31
CA MET A 107 13.82 -9.97 -17.39
C MET A 107 13.30 -8.54 -17.27
N GLN A 108 12.14 -8.23 -17.85
CA GLN A 108 11.52 -6.92 -17.70
C GLN A 108 11.20 -6.60 -16.23
N LEU A 109 10.59 -7.56 -15.51
CA LEU A 109 10.22 -7.38 -14.10
C LEU A 109 11.46 -7.35 -13.21
N SER A 110 12.45 -8.23 -13.47
CA SER A 110 13.69 -8.28 -12.72
C SER A 110 14.49 -6.98 -12.84
N ALA A 111 14.68 -6.46 -14.06
CA ALA A 111 15.40 -5.20 -14.27
C ALA A 111 14.69 -4.02 -13.59
N LEU A 112 13.36 -3.97 -13.69
CA LEU A 112 12.56 -2.92 -13.05
C LEU A 112 12.59 -3.04 -11.51
N LYS A 113 12.52 -4.26 -10.95
CA LYS A 113 12.69 -4.51 -9.52
C LYS A 113 14.06 -4.03 -9.03
N ARG A 114 15.14 -4.39 -9.73
CA ARG A 114 16.50 -3.96 -9.38
C ARG A 114 16.67 -2.44 -9.46
N PHE A 115 16.09 -1.81 -10.46
CA PHE A 115 16.05 -0.35 -10.55
C PHE A 115 15.30 0.26 -9.36
N MET A 116 14.13 -0.27 -9.00
CA MET A 116 13.35 0.13 -7.82
C MET A 116 14.16 -0.02 -6.52
N GLU A 117 14.87 -1.14 -6.34
CA GLU A 117 15.74 -1.38 -5.19
C GLU A 117 16.87 -0.34 -5.08
N CYS A 118 17.45 0.07 -6.21
CA CYS A 118 18.43 1.14 -6.23
C CYS A 118 17.80 2.49 -5.83
N CYS A 119 16.60 2.79 -6.29
CA CYS A 119 15.89 4.02 -5.93
C CYS A 119 15.57 4.05 -4.42
N ASP A 120 15.09 2.94 -3.85
CA ASP A 120 14.85 2.80 -2.39
C ASP A 120 16.13 3.02 -1.60
N ALA A 121 17.21 2.37 -2.03
CA ALA A 121 18.51 2.46 -1.37
C ALA A 121 19.16 3.86 -1.45
N LEU A 122 18.87 4.63 -2.50
CA LEU A 122 19.34 6.00 -2.71
C LEU A 122 18.37 7.06 -2.18
N TYR A 123 17.23 6.64 -1.61
CA TYR A 123 16.17 7.54 -1.14
C TYR A 123 15.64 8.49 -2.24
N ASN A 124 15.61 8.00 -3.49
CA ASN A 124 15.02 8.73 -4.62
C ASN A 124 13.51 8.46 -4.66
N GLU A 125 12.75 9.18 -3.85
CA GLU A 125 11.31 8.90 -3.64
C GLU A 125 10.48 8.95 -4.92
N ASP A 126 10.68 9.94 -5.80
CA ASP A 126 9.93 10.06 -7.05
C ASP A 126 10.10 8.84 -7.95
N GLU A 127 11.36 8.50 -8.23
CA GLU A 127 11.66 7.35 -9.08
C GLU A 127 11.28 6.02 -8.41
N LEU A 128 11.35 5.95 -7.06
CA LEU A 128 10.89 4.79 -6.30
C LEU A 128 9.39 4.56 -6.47
N ILE A 129 8.59 5.62 -6.34
CA ILE A 129 7.14 5.56 -6.49
C ILE A 129 6.78 5.17 -7.92
N GLU A 130 7.37 5.84 -8.92
CA GLU A 130 7.13 5.53 -10.34
C GLU A 130 7.49 4.06 -10.65
N ALA A 131 8.68 3.61 -10.24
CA ALA A 131 9.13 2.24 -10.45
C ALA A 131 8.23 1.22 -9.75
N THR A 132 7.79 1.52 -8.51
CA THR A 132 6.90 0.65 -7.73
C THR A 132 5.54 0.50 -8.41
N LEU A 133 4.94 1.60 -8.86
CA LEU A 133 3.66 1.59 -9.57
C LEU A 133 3.75 0.86 -10.92
N LEU A 134 4.83 1.09 -11.66
CA LEU A 134 5.06 0.42 -12.94
C LEU A 134 5.29 -1.08 -12.74
N LEU A 135 6.08 -1.47 -11.74
CA LEU A 135 6.33 -2.89 -11.41
C LEU A 135 5.02 -3.57 -11.00
N ARG A 136 4.23 -2.96 -10.12
CA ARG A 136 2.92 -3.48 -9.71
C ARG A 136 1.98 -3.69 -10.90
N ARG A 137 1.87 -2.70 -11.77
CA ARG A 137 1.01 -2.79 -12.97
C ARG A 137 1.43 -3.93 -13.89
N LYS A 138 2.74 -4.07 -14.14
CA LYS A 138 3.27 -5.13 -15.00
C LYS A 138 3.16 -6.51 -14.34
N SER A 139 3.57 -6.66 -13.08
CA SER A 139 3.51 -7.95 -12.38
C SER A 139 2.07 -8.47 -12.26
N SER A 140 1.12 -7.60 -11.92
CA SER A 140 -0.31 -7.96 -11.88
C SER A 140 -0.85 -8.33 -13.28
N ALA A 141 -0.46 -7.63 -14.34
CA ALA A 141 -0.88 -7.94 -15.71
C ALA A 141 -0.35 -9.29 -16.21
N TYR A 142 0.83 -9.70 -15.75
CA TYR A 142 1.45 -10.98 -16.11
C TYR A 142 1.18 -12.11 -15.11
N GLY A 143 0.53 -11.83 -13.96
CA GLY A 143 0.28 -12.80 -12.91
C GLY A 143 1.52 -13.19 -12.09
N GLU A 144 2.55 -12.35 -12.08
CA GLU A 144 3.84 -12.60 -11.42
C GLU A 144 3.80 -12.16 -9.95
N GLN A 145 3.27 -13.02 -9.10
CA GLN A 145 2.95 -12.75 -7.70
C GLN A 145 4.16 -12.31 -6.85
N ALA A 146 5.35 -12.87 -7.08
CA ALA A 146 6.55 -12.52 -6.32
C ALA A 146 7.00 -11.06 -6.53
N PHE A 147 6.91 -10.58 -7.77
CA PHE A 147 7.23 -9.19 -8.08
C PHE A 147 6.16 -8.24 -7.54
N GLU A 148 4.90 -8.65 -7.57
CA GLU A 148 3.81 -7.89 -6.95
C GLU A 148 4.01 -7.78 -5.43
N ALA A 149 4.35 -8.88 -4.75
CA ALA A 149 4.69 -8.91 -3.32
C ALA A 149 5.77 -7.90 -2.95
N THR A 150 6.84 -7.79 -3.76
CA THR A 150 7.90 -6.81 -3.53
C THR A 150 7.35 -5.37 -3.53
N THR A 151 6.41 -5.06 -4.42
CA THR A 151 5.79 -3.71 -4.46
C THR A 151 4.90 -3.42 -3.25
N TYR A 152 4.19 -4.42 -2.75
CA TYR A 152 3.41 -4.30 -1.50
C TYR A 152 4.34 -4.06 -0.31
N PHE A 153 5.46 -4.78 -0.25
CA PHE A 153 6.44 -4.61 0.82
C PHE A 153 7.05 -3.21 0.84
N VAL A 154 7.50 -2.71 -0.31
CA VAL A 154 8.04 -1.35 -0.45
C VAL A 154 6.99 -0.30 -0.06
N SER A 155 5.75 -0.45 -0.53
CA SER A 155 4.65 0.44 -0.14
C SER A 155 4.35 0.38 1.35
N GLY A 156 4.41 -0.81 1.96
CA GLY A 156 4.22 -1.02 3.39
C GLY A 156 5.28 -0.31 4.22
N LYS A 157 6.56 -0.47 3.88
CA LYS A 157 7.67 0.28 4.49
C LYS A 157 7.41 1.78 4.40
N TRP A 158 7.09 2.28 3.22
CA TRP A 158 6.83 3.69 3.00
C TRP A 158 5.70 4.21 3.89
N HIS A 159 4.57 3.51 3.97
CA HIS A 159 3.45 3.89 4.84
C HIS A 159 3.83 3.90 6.32
N HIS A 160 4.59 2.91 6.78
CA HIS A 160 5.04 2.83 8.16
C HIS A 160 5.93 4.03 8.53
N TYR A 161 6.93 4.34 7.72
CA TYR A 161 7.85 5.45 7.98
C TYR A 161 7.21 6.83 7.85
N HIS A 162 6.08 6.94 7.14
CA HIS A 162 5.27 8.16 7.03
C HIS A 162 4.08 8.20 8.01
N GLY A 163 4.18 7.47 9.13
CA GLY A 163 3.25 7.54 10.25
C GLY A 163 1.97 6.70 10.12
N LYS A 164 1.75 6.00 9.00
CA LYS A 164 0.61 5.09 8.80
C LYS A 164 1.00 3.66 9.18
N LYS A 165 1.39 3.46 10.45
CA LYS A 165 2.03 2.24 10.92
C LYS A 165 1.20 0.97 10.66
N GLU A 166 -0.08 0.96 11.04
CA GLU A 166 -0.95 -0.21 10.88
C GLU A 166 -1.13 -0.60 9.39
N LEU A 167 -1.33 0.39 8.52
CA LEU A 167 -1.39 0.16 7.08
C LEU A 167 -0.06 -0.38 6.55
N GLY A 168 1.06 0.16 7.06
CA GLY A 168 2.40 -0.31 6.74
C GLY A 168 2.60 -1.79 7.08
N TYR A 169 2.28 -2.18 8.31
CA TYR A 169 2.35 -3.59 8.74
C TYR A 169 1.42 -4.49 7.91
N SER A 170 0.18 -4.06 7.66
CA SER A 170 -0.77 -4.83 6.85
C SER A 170 -0.20 -5.14 5.46
N HIS A 171 0.34 -4.14 4.76
CA HIS A 171 0.93 -4.33 3.42
C HIS A 171 2.19 -5.20 3.46
N CYS A 172 3.07 -5.03 4.46
CA CYS A 172 4.27 -5.86 4.58
C CYS A 172 3.93 -7.32 4.87
N LEU A 173 2.95 -7.59 5.75
CA LEU A 173 2.52 -8.95 6.06
C LEU A 173 1.78 -9.60 4.87
N GLU A 174 0.97 -8.86 4.14
CA GLU A 174 0.36 -9.32 2.89
C GLU A 174 1.42 -9.70 1.86
N ALA A 175 2.46 -8.87 1.70
CA ALA A 175 3.60 -9.16 0.84
C ALA A 175 4.32 -10.46 1.24
N VAL A 176 4.49 -10.70 2.53
CA VAL A 176 5.08 -11.95 3.04
C VAL A 176 4.24 -13.16 2.62
N GLU A 177 2.91 -13.11 2.78
CA GLU A 177 2.04 -14.23 2.41
C GLU A 177 2.00 -14.44 0.88
N MET A 178 2.00 -13.36 0.10
CA MET A 178 2.13 -13.43 -1.36
C MET A 178 3.46 -14.09 -1.78
N MET A 179 4.58 -13.69 -1.17
CA MET A 179 5.90 -14.25 -1.46
C MET A 179 5.99 -15.73 -1.08
N LYS A 180 5.46 -16.14 0.08
CA LYS A 180 5.41 -17.54 0.52
C LYS A 180 4.67 -18.44 -0.46
N SER A 181 3.54 -17.96 -0.98
CA SER A 181 2.69 -18.70 -1.90
C SER A 181 3.20 -18.71 -3.35
N SER A 182 4.24 -17.92 -3.66
CA SER A 182 4.81 -17.85 -5.01
C SER A 182 5.76 -19.02 -5.30
N ASP A 183 5.93 -19.32 -6.59
CA ASP A 183 6.92 -20.29 -7.08
C ASP A 183 8.30 -19.66 -7.39
N PHE A 184 8.54 -18.47 -6.84
CA PHE A 184 9.76 -17.72 -7.13
C PHE A 184 11.01 -18.43 -6.63
N LEU A 185 11.99 -18.63 -7.52
CA LEU A 185 13.22 -19.37 -7.23
C LEU A 185 14.01 -18.80 -6.04
N TYR A 186 13.98 -17.48 -5.84
CA TYR A 186 14.73 -16.78 -4.79
C TYR A 186 13.85 -16.37 -3.61
N LYS A 187 12.64 -16.94 -3.45
CA LYS A 187 11.68 -16.55 -2.43
C LYS A 187 12.24 -16.59 -1.00
N HIS A 188 13.10 -17.54 -0.68
CA HIS A 188 13.70 -17.64 0.65
C HIS A 188 14.63 -16.47 0.96
N ILE A 189 15.34 -15.95 -0.04
CA ILE A 189 16.19 -14.76 0.09
C ILE A 189 15.32 -13.52 0.29
N GLU A 190 14.26 -13.36 -0.51
CA GLU A 190 13.33 -12.23 -0.38
C GLU A 190 12.59 -12.25 0.96
N LEU A 191 12.10 -13.42 1.39
CA LEU A 191 11.43 -13.57 2.70
C LEU A 191 12.39 -13.26 3.86
N ARG A 192 13.63 -13.72 3.80
CA ARG A 192 14.65 -13.37 4.80
C ARG A 192 14.84 -11.85 4.91
N ASP A 193 14.91 -11.17 3.77
CA ASP A 193 15.11 -9.72 3.72
C ASP A 193 13.83 -8.97 4.18
N PHE A 194 12.64 -9.48 3.86
CA PHE A 194 11.36 -8.96 4.37
C PHE A 194 11.28 -9.09 5.90
N TYR A 195 11.66 -10.24 6.45
CA TYR A 195 11.66 -10.43 7.91
C TYR A 195 12.69 -9.54 8.61
N ALA A 196 13.87 -9.31 8.00
CA ALA A 196 14.85 -8.38 8.54
C ALA A 196 14.31 -6.95 8.64
N GLU A 197 13.60 -6.48 7.63
CA GLU A 197 13.01 -5.15 7.64
C GLU A 197 11.81 -5.04 8.60
N LEU A 198 10.93 -6.07 8.65
CA LEU A 198 9.84 -6.13 9.63
C LEU A 198 10.37 -6.12 11.06
N LEU A 199 11.46 -6.86 11.33
CA LEU A 199 12.14 -6.86 12.62
C LEU A 199 12.55 -5.43 13.01
N LYS A 200 13.21 -4.70 12.09
CA LYS A 200 13.63 -3.32 12.33
C LYS A 200 12.44 -2.37 12.57
N MET A 201 11.35 -2.57 11.84
CA MET A 201 10.12 -1.79 12.02
C MET A 201 9.50 -2.05 13.41
N TYR A 202 9.37 -3.31 13.83
CA TYR A 202 8.84 -3.69 15.13
C TYR A 202 9.74 -3.22 16.28
N ALA A 203 11.06 -3.38 16.16
CA ALA A 203 12.01 -2.90 17.18
C ALA A 203 11.92 -1.38 17.34
N ARG A 204 11.86 -0.63 16.24
CA ARG A 204 11.69 0.83 16.26
C ARG A 204 10.41 1.27 16.99
N ASP A 205 9.36 0.47 16.92
CA ASP A 205 8.09 0.74 17.58
C ASP A 205 8.02 0.19 19.01
N GLY A 206 9.12 -0.36 19.55
CA GLY A 206 9.20 -0.95 20.88
C GLY A 206 8.49 -2.31 21.02
N ARG A 207 8.11 -2.93 19.89
CA ARG A 207 7.43 -4.22 19.82
C ARG A 207 8.46 -5.36 19.74
N TYR A 208 9.26 -5.50 20.80
CA TYR A 208 10.44 -6.39 20.78
C TYR A 208 10.08 -7.87 20.62
N ASP A 209 8.98 -8.35 21.20
CA ASP A 209 8.56 -9.75 21.05
C ASP A 209 8.15 -10.05 19.58
N ASP A 210 7.50 -9.13 18.90
CA ASP A 210 7.19 -9.26 17.49
C ASP A 210 8.47 -9.22 16.63
N ALA A 211 9.42 -8.34 16.98
CA ALA A 211 10.73 -8.27 16.32
C ALA A 211 11.52 -9.58 16.47
N LEU A 212 11.54 -10.18 17.66
CA LEU A 212 12.21 -11.46 17.89
C LEU A 212 11.57 -12.61 17.14
N ARG A 213 10.23 -12.60 17.01
CA ARG A 213 9.50 -13.56 16.17
C ARG A 213 9.89 -13.45 14.71
N MET A 214 10.10 -12.22 14.19
CA MET A 214 10.64 -12.01 12.84
C MET A 214 12.07 -12.52 12.71
N SER A 215 12.90 -12.39 13.76
CA SER A 215 14.26 -12.96 13.76
C SER A 215 14.28 -14.48 13.66
N GLU A 216 13.33 -15.18 14.29
CA GLU A 216 13.21 -16.64 14.17
C GLU A 216 12.81 -17.05 12.75
N LEU A 217 11.86 -16.34 12.15
CA LEU A 217 11.45 -16.57 10.75
C LEU A 217 12.60 -16.25 9.78
N GLN A 218 13.33 -15.16 10.01
CA GLN A 218 14.51 -14.79 9.22
C GLN A 218 15.59 -15.88 9.26
N GLU A 219 15.85 -16.46 10.45
CA GLU A 219 16.81 -17.56 10.61
C GLU A 219 16.35 -18.81 9.86
N ALA A 220 15.08 -19.16 9.95
CA ALA A 220 14.52 -20.30 9.23
C ALA A 220 14.68 -20.16 7.70
N GLU A 221 14.49 -18.97 7.16
CA GLU A 221 14.70 -18.70 5.73
C GLU A 221 16.19 -18.67 5.36
N ALA A 222 17.06 -18.17 6.24
CA ALA A 222 18.51 -18.15 6.01
C ALA A 222 19.10 -19.57 5.92
N LEU A 223 18.49 -20.55 6.56
CA LEU A 223 18.90 -21.96 6.54
C LEU A 223 18.38 -22.73 5.31
N GLN A 224 17.47 -22.15 4.52
CA GLN A 224 16.96 -22.81 3.32
C GLN A 224 18.03 -22.90 2.23
N PRO A 225 17.99 -23.95 1.40
CA PRO A 225 18.90 -24.11 0.28
C PRO A 225 18.79 -22.90 -0.68
N SER A 226 19.93 -22.29 -0.96
CA SER A 226 20.00 -21.22 -1.98
C SER A 226 20.32 -21.79 -3.35
N PRO A 227 19.87 -21.17 -4.45
CA PRO A 227 20.30 -21.55 -5.79
C PRO A 227 21.84 -21.59 -5.89
N ALA A 228 22.36 -22.53 -6.64
CA ALA A 228 23.81 -22.81 -6.75
C ALA A 228 24.68 -21.60 -7.17
N LEU A 229 24.07 -20.56 -7.74
CA LEU A 229 24.72 -19.30 -8.12
C LEU A 229 25.12 -18.43 -6.93
N ILE A 230 24.53 -18.66 -5.74
CA ILE A 230 24.76 -17.82 -4.55
C ILE A 230 25.50 -18.67 -3.51
N VAL A 231 26.78 -18.87 -3.75
CA VAL A 231 27.68 -19.55 -2.81
C VAL A 231 27.79 -18.72 -1.51
N LYS A 232 27.71 -19.39 -0.34
CA LYS A 232 27.80 -18.77 1.01
C LYS A 232 26.66 -17.83 1.42
N ALA A 233 25.55 -17.81 0.70
CA ALA A 233 24.38 -17.02 1.10
C ALA A 233 23.83 -17.38 2.51
N PRO A 234 23.84 -18.66 2.96
CA PRO A 234 23.39 -19.01 4.31
C PRO A 234 24.25 -18.38 5.41
N GLU A 235 25.59 -18.44 5.31
CA GLU A 235 26.48 -17.87 6.34
C GLU A 235 26.28 -16.35 6.47
N ARG A 236 26.13 -15.65 5.35
CA ARG A 236 25.85 -14.21 5.34
C ARG A 236 24.49 -13.92 5.96
N GLY A 237 23.47 -14.67 5.62
CA GLY A 237 22.14 -14.53 6.19
C GLY A 237 22.15 -14.69 7.70
N LEU A 238 22.81 -15.73 8.22
CA LEU A 238 22.93 -15.99 9.65
C LEU A 238 23.71 -14.90 10.39
N ARG A 239 24.77 -14.32 9.78
CA ARG A 239 25.50 -13.20 10.37
C ARG A 239 24.57 -12.02 10.65
N GLN A 240 23.73 -11.64 9.69
CA GLN A 240 22.75 -10.56 9.86
C GLN A 240 21.68 -10.91 10.90
N VAL A 241 21.17 -12.16 10.91
CA VAL A 241 20.20 -12.62 11.91
C VAL A 241 20.75 -12.42 13.33
N TYR A 242 21.97 -12.88 13.59
CA TYR A 242 22.56 -12.80 14.93
C TYR A 242 22.87 -11.35 15.34
N ALA A 243 23.31 -10.51 14.40
CA ALA A 243 23.54 -9.08 14.65
C ALA A 243 22.23 -8.37 15.05
N LEU A 244 21.17 -8.53 14.26
CA LEU A 244 19.86 -7.94 14.53
C LEU A 244 19.26 -8.47 15.83
N ARG A 245 19.34 -9.79 16.06
CA ARG A 245 18.84 -10.43 17.28
C ARG A 245 19.52 -9.89 18.54
N ALA A 246 20.86 -9.81 18.52
CA ALA A 246 21.62 -9.25 19.63
C ALA A 246 21.21 -7.81 19.94
N SER A 247 21.08 -6.97 18.91
CA SER A 247 20.68 -5.58 19.07
C SER A 247 19.26 -5.44 19.62
N VAL A 248 18.29 -6.21 19.10
CA VAL A 248 16.89 -6.18 19.59
C VAL A 248 16.79 -6.69 21.03
N LEU A 249 17.50 -7.75 21.37
CA LEU A 249 17.53 -8.29 22.75
C LEU A 249 18.14 -7.29 23.74
N ALA A 250 19.21 -6.59 23.33
CA ALA A 250 19.82 -5.54 24.15
C ALA A 250 18.86 -4.35 24.35
N GLU A 251 18.20 -3.89 23.29
CA GLU A 251 17.18 -2.83 23.36
C GLU A 251 15.97 -3.22 24.23
N ALA A 252 15.62 -4.52 24.24
CA ALA A 252 14.58 -5.08 25.13
C ALA A 252 15.04 -5.29 26.58
N GLY A 253 16.31 -4.99 26.92
CA GLY A 253 16.88 -5.21 28.25
C GLY A 253 17.23 -6.68 28.56
N ARG A 254 17.18 -7.59 27.57
CA ARG A 254 17.47 -9.03 27.70
C ARG A 254 18.96 -9.32 27.44
N MET A 255 19.84 -8.69 28.21
CA MET A 255 21.28 -8.64 27.92
C MET A 255 21.94 -10.03 27.86
N SER A 256 21.59 -10.95 28.77
CA SER A 256 22.17 -12.32 28.78
C SER A 256 21.87 -13.10 27.49
N GLU A 257 20.71 -12.88 26.89
CA GLU A 257 20.34 -13.51 25.62
C GLU A 257 21.00 -12.77 24.44
N ALA A 258 21.16 -11.45 24.56
CA ALA A 258 21.91 -10.65 23.60
C ALA A 258 23.38 -11.09 23.50
N ASP A 259 24.03 -11.40 24.63
CA ASP A 259 25.40 -11.92 24.69
C ASP A 259 25.53 -13.26 23.97
N GLN A 260 24.53 -14.14 24.08
CA GLN A 260 24.50 -15.41 23.34
C GLN A 260 24.40 -15.19 21.83
N ALA A 261 23.53 -14.26 21.40
CA ALA A 261 23.40 -13.92 20.00
C ALA A 261 24.67 -13.26 19.44
N TYR A 262 25.32 -12.41 20.22
CA TYR A 262 26.61 -11.81 19.89
C TYR A 262 27.72 -12.88 19.77
N ALA A 263 27.78 -13.85 20.69
CA ALA A 263 28.71 -14.94 20.61
C ALA A 263 28.50 -15.83 19.35
N ALA A 264 27.25 -15.97 18.90
CA ALA A 264 26.93 -16.63 17.63
C ALA A 264 27.39 -15.80 16.42
N TRP A 265 27.19 -14.48 16.47
CA TRP A 265 27.68 -13.54 15.44
C TRP A 265 29.20 -13.60 15.27
N LEU A 266 29.95 -13.62 16.36
CA LEU A 266 31.44 -13.74 16.33
C LEU A 266 31.94 -15.03 15.69
N LYS A 267 31.15 -16.10 15.70
CA LYS A 267 31.52 -17.39 15.06
C LYS A 267 31.34 -17.37 13.55
N THR A 268 30.64 -16.40 12.99
CA THR A 268 30.46 -16.28 11.54
C THR A 268 31.75 -15.80 10.88
N THR A 269 32.11 -16.45 9.76
CA THR A 269 33.42 -16.22 9.09
C THR A 269 33.40 -15.11 8.04
N ILE A 270 32.22 -14.65 7.64
CA ILE A 270 32.07 -13.64 6.58
C ILE A 270 32.09 -12.24 7.21
N ASN A 271 33.09 -11.44 6.84
CA ASN A 271 33.12 -10.00 7.13
C ASN A 271 32.27 -9.25 6.11
N ASN A 272 31.19 -8.64 6.58
CA ASN A 272 30.37 -7.77 5.74
C ASN A 272 30.13 -6.44 6.50
N VAL A 273 30.82 -5.40 6.07
CA VAL A 273 30.80 -4.07 6.70
C VAL A 273 29.38 -3.53 6.85
N ILE A 274 28.45 -3.93 5.97
CA ILE A 274 27.06 -3.43 5.98
C ILE A 274 26.24 -4.18 7.04
N ASP A 275 26.32 -5.50 7.04
CA ASP A 275 25.58 -6.34 7.99
C ASP A 275 26.15 -6.16 9.41
N ASP A 276 27.42 -5.76 9.54
CA ASP A 276 28.07 -5.40 10.81
C ASP A 276 27.45 -4.15 11.47
N MET A 277 26.81 -3.27 10.70
CA MET A 277 26.06 -2.14 11.28
C MET A 277 24.86 -2.58 12.12
N ASP A 278 24.29 -3.74 11.83
CA ASP A 278 23.11 -4.25 12.55
C ASP A 278 23.43 -4.70 13.98
N ILE A 279 24.73 -4.88 14.37
CA ILE A 279 25.18 -5.19 15.75
C ILE A 279 25.39 -3.95 16.61
N PHE A 280 25.32 -2.76 16.04
CA PHE A 280 25.72 -1.51 16.71
C PHE A 280 24.96 -1.26 18.02
N SER A 281 23.63 -1.43 18.05
CA SER A 281 22.84 -1.18 19.26
C SER A 281 23.27 -2.10 20.43
N TYR A 282 23.60 -3.37 20.14
CA TYR A 282 24.15 -4.26 21.15
C TYR A 282 25.50 -3.75 21.69
N LEU A 283 26.46 -3.43 20.80
CA LEU A 283 27.79 -2.97 21.19
C LEU A 283 27.72 -1.68 22.03
N GLN A 284 26.84 -0.77 21.69
CA GLN A 284 26.60 0.47 22.44
C GLN A 284 26.02 0.17 23.84
N LEU A 285 24.94 -0.61 23.93
CA LEU A 285 24.24 -0.90 25.18
C LEU A 285 25.04 -1.82 26.10
N SER A 286 25.93 -2.65 25.56
CA SER A 286 26.88 -3.49 26.32
C SER A 286 28.20 -2.78 26.66
N HIS A 287 28.33 -1.48 26.31
CA HIS A 287 29.51 -0.63 26.56
C HIS A 287 30.79 -1.10 25.85
N HIS A 288 30.68 -1.83 24.74
CA HIS A 288 31.80 -2.20 23.86
C HIS A 288 32.11 -1.04 22.89
N TYR A 289 32.44 0.12 23.43
CA TYR A 289 32.56 1.38 22.68
C TYR A 289 33.63 1.36 21.60
N ASP A 290 34.78 0.74 21.84
CA ASP A 290 35.86 0.66 20.86
C ASP A 290 35.46 -0.19 19.64
N GLU A 291 34.74 -1.28 19.85
CA GLU A 291 34.22 -2.11 18.77
C GLU A 291 33.09 -1.39 18.01
N ALA A 292 32.18 -0.72 18.74
CA ALA A 292 31.14 0.10 18.15
C ALA A 292 31.73 1.22 17.26
N LEU A 293 32.76 1.91 17.74
CA LEU A 293 33.49 2.92 16.99
C LEU A 293 34.15 2.33 15.73
N GLY A 294 34.74 1.13 15.87
CA GLY A 294 35.35 0.40 14.76
C GLY A 294 34.32 0.06 13.66
N VAL A 295 33.13 -0.41 14.04
CA VAL A 295 32.05 -0.70 13.09
C VAL A 295 31.59 0.56 12.37
N LEU A 296 31.31 1.64 13.09
CA LEU A 296 30.87 2.91 12.52
C LEU A 296 31.91 3.53 11.58
N THR A 297 33.18 3.47 11.98
CA THR A 297 34.28 4.04 11.18
C THR A 297 34.44 3.27 9.87
N ARG A 298 34.51 1.94 9.92
CA ARG A 298 34.59 1.11 8.71
C ARG A 298 33.40 1.36 7.77
N TYR A 299 32.18 1.50 8.32
CA TYR A 299 31.01 1.76 7.49
C TYR A 299 31.00 3.17 6.90
N ARG A 300 31.42 4.19 7.65
CA ARG A 300 31.61 5.55 7.15
C ARG A 300 32.59 5.55 5.98
N ASP A 301 33.75 4.94 6.17
CA ASP A 301 34.82 4.91 5.16
C ASP A 301 34.35 4.16 3.90
N PHE A 302 33.63 3.04 4.10
CA PHE A 302 32.96 2.31 3.02
C PHE A 302 31.99 3.19 2.21
N LEU A 303 31.17 4.03 2.87
CA LEU A 303 30.27 4.95 2.18
C LEU A 303 31.03 6.05 1.44
N GLN A 304 32.12 6.58 2.03
CA GLN A 304 32.95 7.63 1.42
C GLN A 304 33.67 7.11 0.16
N GLU A 305 34.29 5.95 0.22
CA GLU A 305 34.97 5.32 -0.93
C GLU A 305 34.02 5.10 -2.11
N ARG A 306 32.74 4.91 -1.86
CA ARG A 306 31.69 4.67 -2.88
C ARG A 306 30.95 5.93 -3.32
N GLY A 307 31.31 7.09 -2.77
CA GLY A 307 30.65 8.36 -3.08
C GLY A 307 29.26 8.52 -2.47
N ASP A 308 28.84 7.64 -1.56
CA ASP A 308 27.53 7.69 -0.87
C ASP A 308 27.60 8.61 0.36
N THR A 309 28.05 9.84 0.13
CA THR A 309 28.28 10.84 1.21
C THR A 309 27.05 11.71 1.50
N LEU A 310 26.12 11.82 0.54
CA LEU A 310 24.88 12.61 0.64
C LEU A 310 23.66 11.70 0.76
N SER A 311 23.63 10.88 1.83
CA SER A 311 22.57 9.90 2.05
C SER A 311 22.13 9.82 3.50
N TYR A 312 20.91 9.31 3.72
CA TYR A 312 20.42 9.00 5.08
C TYR A 312 21.27 7.96 5.80
N ARG A 313 21.99 7.11 5.07
CA ARG A 313 22.96 6.17 5.64
C ARG A 313 24.13 6.90 6.26
N MET A 314 24.75 7.83 5.53
CA MET A 314 25.82 8.66 6.05
C MET A 314 25.32 9.50 7.24
N LEU A 315 24.12 10.08 7.14
CA LEU A 315 23.47 10.81 8.25
C LEU A 315 23.34 9.94 9.51
N SER A 316 22.86 8.70 9.34
CA SER A 316 22.73 7.75 10.44
C SER A 316 24.07 7.45 11.11
N VAL A 317 25.13 7.24 10.32
CA VAL A 317 26.49 6.99 10.84
C VAL A 317 27.01 8.20 11.60
N LEU A 318 26.87 9.41 11.05
CA LEU A 318 27.34 10.63 11.71
C LEU A 318 26.61 10.87 13.03
N ASN A 319 25.29 10.64 13.08
CA ASN A 319 24.51 10.73 14.31
C ASN A 319 24.97 9.70 15.35
N LYS A 320 25.14 8.43 14.94
CA LYS A 320 25.60 7.37 15.83
C LYS A 320 27.02 7.65 16.38
N LEU A 321 27.94 8.16 15.52
CA LEU A 321 29.27 8.59 15.97
C LEU A 321 29.18 9.75 16.98
N GLY A 322 28.30 10.73 16.74
CA GLY A 322 28.07 11.82 17.68
C GLY A 322 27.61 11.33 19.05
N VAL A 323 26.60 10.46 19.08
CA VAL A 323 26.07 9.87 20.31
C VAL A 323 27.14 9.03 21.03
N LEU A 324 27.85 8.15 20.30
CA LEU A 324 28.86 7.28 20.87
C LEU A 324 30.00 8.10 21.52
N TYR A 325 30.46 9.19 20.89
CA TYR A 325 31.48 10.06 21.48
C TYR A 325 30.97 10.81 22.73
N VAL A 326 29.67 11.12 22.84
CA VAL A 326 29.09 11.65 24.09
C VAL A 326 29.22 10.63 25.21
N GLU A 327 28.86 9.38 24.94
CA GLU A 327 28.93 8.28 25.94
C GLU A 327 30.37 7.96 26.36
N MET A 328 31.34 8.10 25.44
CA MET A 328 32.78 7.98 25.73
C MET A 328 33.37 9.19 26.46
N GLY A 329 32.61 10.28 26.65
CA GLY A 329 33.09 11.52 27.27
C GLY A 329 33.88 12.43 26.35
N GLU A 330 34.01 12.12 25.04
CA GLU A 330 34.79 12.87 24.05
C GLU A 330 33.92 13.97 23.40
N LEU A 331 33.53 14.98 24.18
CA LEU A 331 32.54 16.00 23.79
C LEU A 331 32.97 16.85 22.58
N GLU A 332 34.25 17.07 22.38
CA GLU A 332 34.76 17.82 21.21
C GLU A 332 34.49 17.06 19.92
N LYS A 333 34.82 15.78 19.88
CA LYS A 333 34.52 14.90 18.72
C LYS A 333 33.02 14.78 18.50
N ALA A 334 32.25 14.61 19.57
CA ALA A 334 30.78 14.56 19.50
C ALA A 334 30.21 15.83 18.83
N ALA A 335 30.67 17.00 19.20
CA ALA A 335 30.26 18.28 18.59
C ALA A 335 30.60 18.37 17.09
N ILE A 336 31.80 17.89 16.69
CA ILE A 336 32.19 17.84 15.28
C ILE A 336 31.23 16.95 14.46
N PHE A 337 30.93 15.74 14.94
CA PHE A 337 30.05 14.81 14.23
C PHE A 337 28.61 15.28 14.24
N GLY A 338 28.12 15.85 15.34
CA GLY A 338 26.80 16.46 15.44
C GLY A 338 26.61 17.60 14.45
N LYS A 339 27.62 18.50 14.29
CA LYS A 339 27.59 19.57 13.29
C LYS A 339 27.54 19.03 11.86
N LYS A 340 28.36 18.01 11.56
CA LYS A 340 28.34 17.36 10.22
C LYS A 340 27.00 16.70 9.94
N ALA A 341 26.41 16.02 10.93
CA ALA A 341 25.10 15.39 10.81
C ALA A 341 23.99 16.43 10.58
N GLY A 342 24.01 17.55 11.33
CA GLY A 342 23.04 18.64 11.16
C GLY A 342 23.09 19.26 9.76
N ALA A 343 24.30 19.56 9.24
CA ALA A 343 24.46 20.09 7.88
C ALA A 343 23.95 19.11 6.81
N LEU A 344 24.26 17.82 6.96
CA LEU A 344 23.78 16.78 6.03
C LEU A 344 22.26 16.59 6.11
N ALA A 345 21.69 16.67 7.31
CA ALA A 345 20.23 16.57 7.49
C ALA A 345 19.50 17.73 6.80
N GLU A 346 20.04 18.95 6.89
CA GLU A 346 19.52 20.14 6.21
C GLU A 346 19.55 19.95 4.68
N ASP A 347 20.68 19.51 4.14
CA ASP A 347 20.84 19.23 2.70
C ASP A 347 19.84 18.17 2.20
N LEU A 348 19.66 17.10 2.94
CA LEU A 348 18.72 16.03 2.60
C LEU A 348 17.27 16.53 2.68
N TYR A 349 16.92 17.28 3.73
CA TYR A 349 15.57 17.84 3.90
C TYR A 349 15.19 18.78 2.75
N MET A 350 16.10 19.68 2.34
CA MET A 350 15.85 20.59 1.23
C MET A 350 15.63 19.86 -0.10
N ARG A 351 16.26 18.71 -0.30
CA ARG A 351 16.06 17.88 -1.49
C ARG A 351 14.72 17.13 -1.48
N THR A 352 14.29 16.64 -0.32
CA THR A 352 13.07 15.82 -0.20
C THR A 352 11.78 16.63 -0.07
N SER A 353 11.84 17.85 0.51
CA SER A 353 10.63 18.65 0.77
C SER A 353 9.90 19.12 -0.50
N GLY A 354 10.62 19.36 -1.60
CA GLY A 354 10.02 19.71 -2.89
C GLY A 354 9.27 18.55 -3.57
N ILE A 355 9.69 17.35 -3.29
CA ILE A 355 9.27 16.11 -3.91
C ILE A 355 7.96 15.57 -3.28
N GLN A 356 7.82 15.66 -1.94
CA GLN A 356 6.68 15.12 -1.21
C GLN A 356 5.32 15.71 -1.62
N MET A 357 5.30 16.96 -2.04
CA MET A 357 4.06 17.65 -2.38
C MET A 357 3.49 17.17 -3.72
N GLN A 358 4.34 16.90 -4.69
CA GLN A 358 3.94 16.43 -6.02
C GLN A 358 3.49 14.97 -6.02
N THR A 359 4.21 14.10 -5.29
CA THR A 359 3.89 12.67 -5.18
C THR A 359 2.61 12.38 -4.40
N THR A 360 2.32 13.16 -3.36
CA THR A 360 1.04 13.07 -2.63
C THR A 360 -0.13 13.40 -3.56
N TYR A 361 0.02 14.38 -4.43
CA TYR A 361 -1.00 14.77 -5.40
C TYR A 361 -1.24 13.69 -6.45
N GLU A 362 -0.18 13.05 -6.97
CA GLU A 362 -0.27 11.97 -7.97
C GLU A 362 -0.90 10.70 -7.38
N LEU A 363 -0.53 10.31 -6.14
CA LEU A 363 -1.15 9.20 -5.42
C LEU A 363 -2.64 9.43 -5.16
N LEU A 364 -3.03 10.66 -4.81
CA LEU A 364 -4.44 11.03 -4.67
C LEU A 364 -5.19 10.97 -6.00
N GLN A 365 -4.56 11.36 -7.11
CA GLN A 365 -5.14 11.22 -8.45
C GLN A 365 -5.33 9.75 -8.85
N GLU A 366 -4.35 8.87 -8.61
CA GLU A 366 -4.47 7.45 -8.91
C GLU A 366 -5.53 6.74 -8.06
N GLN A 367 -5.60 7.05 -6.76
CA GLN A 367 -6.67 6.55 -5.91
C GLN A 367 -8.05 7.02 -6.37
N SER A 368 -8.16 8.27 -6.83
CA SER A 368 -9.41 8.82 -7.37
C SER A 368 -9.79 8.16 -8.70
N ALA A 369 -8.82 7.87 -9.56
CA ALA A 369 -9.05 7.18 -10.83
C ALA A 369 -9.45 5.72 -10.64
N SER A 370 -8.84 5.02 -9.68
CA SER A 370 -9.21 3.65 -9.29
C SER A 370 -10.63 3.60 -8.72
N LYS A 371 -10.96 4.49 -7.79
CA LYS A 371 -12.33 4.59 -7.23
C LYS A 371 -13.37 4.91 -8.31
N LYS A 372 -13.05 5.78 -9.28
CA LYS A 372 -13.93 6.06 -10.42
C LYS A 372 -14.15 4.82 -11.28
N LYS A 373 -13.12 4.03 -11.58
CA LYS A 373 -13.27 2.76 -12.34
C LYS A 373 -14.16 1.77 -11.61
N THR A 374 -13.97 1.58 -10.30
CA THR A 374 -14.78 0.67 -9.49
C THR A 374 -16.24 1.15 -9.44
N LEU A 375 -16.46 2.46 -9.33
CA LEU A 375 -17.79 3.06 -9.33
C LEU A 375 -18.49 2.92 -10.69
N TRP A 376 -17.78 3.08 -11.79
CA TRP A 376 -18.31 2.82 -13.14
C TRP A 376 -18.64 1.35 -13.36
N LEU A 377 -17.81 0.42 -12.87
CA LEU A 377 -18.05 -1.02 -12.92
C LEU A 377 -19.31 -1.41 -12.11
N SER A 378 -19.47 -0.86 -10.91
CA SER A 378 -20.65 -1.10 -10.07
C SER A 378 -21.92 -0.53 -10.71
N LEU A 379 -21.87 0.66 -11.30
CA LEU A 379 -22.99 1.25 -12.05
C LEU A 379 -23.37 0.39 -13.27
N LEU A 380 -22.39 -0.15 -13.97
CA LEU A 380 -22.64 -1.03 -15.13
C LEU A 380 -23.31 -2.34 -14.68
N VAL A 381 -22.89 -2.92 -13.57
CA VAL A 381 -23.54 -4.12 -13.00
C VAL A 381 -25.00 -3.81 -12.61
N VAL A 382 -25.26 -2.69 -11.95
CA VAL A 382 -26.63 -2.27 -11.59
C VAL A 382 -27.47 -2.06 -12.84
N LEU A 383 -26.93 -1.44 -13.89
CA LEU A 383 -27.62 -1.26 -15.17
C LEU A 383 -28.00 -2.60 -15.80
N VAL A 384 -27.08 -3.56 -15.82
CA VAL A 384 -27.35 -4.92 -16.35
C VAL A 384 -28.46 -5.60 -15.55
N VAL A 385 -28.45 -5.48 -14.21
CA VAL A 385 -29.52 -6.05 -13.36
C VAL A 385 -30.89 -5.41 -13.71
N ILE A 386 -30.94 -4.09 -13.88
CA ILE A 386 -32.18 -3.39 -14.26
C ILE A 386 -32.68 -3.87 -15.64
N VAL A 387 -31.80 -4.01 -16.63
CA VAL A 387 -32.16 -4.51 -17.96
C VAL A 387 -32.71 -5.94 -17.89
N VAL A 388 -32.09 -6.81 -17.07
CA VAL A 388 -32.57 -8.19 -16.87
C VAL A 388 -33.96 -8.19 -16.22
N LEU A 389 -34.17 -7.36 -15.20
CA LEU A 389 -35.46 -7.25 -14.53
C LEU A 389 -36.57 -6.76 -15.50
N LEU A 390 -36.25 -5.73 -16.30
CA LEU A 390 -37.16 -5.23 -17.34
C LEU A 390 -37.49 -6.33 -18.37
N ALA A 391 -36.50 -7.11 -18.80
CA ALA A 391 -36.70 -8.22 -19.71
C ALA A 391 -37.61 -9.30 -19.11
N LEU A 392 -37.47 -9.60 -17.82
CA LEU A 392 -38.33 -10.53 -17.10
C LEU A 392 -39.76 -10.01 -16.99
N VAL A 393 -39.97 -8.73 -16.72
CA VAL A 393 -41.27 -8.08 -16.70
C VAL A 393 -41.93 -8.16 -18.08
N VAL A 394 -41.19 -7.84 -19.15
CA VAL A 394 -41.70 -7.96 -20.53
C VAL A 394 -42.07 -9.41 -20.86
N LEU A 395 -41.24 -10.38 -20.51
CA LEU A 395 -41.54 -11.82 -20.68
C LEU A 395 -42.78 -12.26 -19.89
N TYR A 396 -42.92 -11.77 -18.67
CA TYR A 396 -44.13 -12.01 -17.87
C TYR A 396 -45.38 -11.45 -18.56
N TYR A 397 -45.31 -10.18 -19.03
CA TYR A 397 -46.43 -9.54 -19.73
C TYR A 397 -46.79 -10.24 -21.06
N VAL A 398 -45.79 -10.64 -21.83
CA VAL A 398 -46.00 -11.40 -23.06
C VAL A 398 -46.66 -12.75 -22.78
N ARG A 399 -46.23 -13.46 -21.72
CA ARG A 399 -46.90 -14.71 -21.30
C ARG A 399 -48.30 -14.47 -20.80
N TYR A 400 -48.53 -13.42 -20.04
CA TYR A 400 -49.86 -13.03 -19.53
C TYR A 400 -50.81 -12.72 -20.70
N ILE A 401 -50.39 -11.88 -21.67
CA ILE A 401 -51.20 -11.56 -22.84
C ILE A 401 -51.48 -12.82 -23.69
N ARG A 402 -50.50 -13.71 -23.86
CA ARG A 402 -50.71 -14.96 -24.58
C ARG A 402 -51.76 -15.85 -23.90
N ARG A 403 -51.73 -15.97 -22.59
CA ARG A 403 -52.77 -16.71 -21.85
C ARG A 403 -54.15 -16.08 -22.02
N ARG A 404 -54.27 -14.77 -21.84
CA ARG A 404 -55.53 -14.05 -22.07
C ARG A 404 -56.04 -14.16 -23.50
N ASN A 405 -55.17 -14.11 -24.48
CA ASN A 405 -55.60 -14.31 -25.88
C ASN A 405 -56.07 -15.73 -26.18
N VAL A 406 -55.57 -16.75 -25.52
CA VAL A 406 -56.06 -18.11 -25.63
C VAL A 406 -57.47 -18.22 -25.00
N GLU A 407 -57.69 -17.65 -23.81
CA GLU A 407 -58.99 -17.59 -23.13
C GLU A 407 -60.02 -16.83 -23.97
N LEU A 408 -59.66 -15.66 -24.50
CA LEU A 408 -60.51 -14.86 -25.42
C LEU A 408 -60.90 -15.63 -26.66
N ARG A 409 -59.97 -16.40 -27.29
CA ARG A 409 -60.29 -17.26 -28.42
C ARG A 409 -61.28 -18.36 -28.10
N HIS A 410 -61.15 -18.97 -26.91
CA HIS A 410 -62.14 -19.96 -26.46
C HIS A 410 -63.53 -19.34 -26.32
N VAL A 411 -63.66 -18.18 -25.64
CA VAL A 411 -64.94 -17.46 -25.51
C VAL A 411 -65.50 -17.05 -26.87
N LEU A 412 -64.65 -16.55 -27.78
CA LEU A 412 -65.12 -16.20 -29.15
C LEU A 412 -65.62 -17.41 -29.94
N ASN A 413 -64.92 -18.54 -29.84
CA ASN A 413 -65.32 -19.77 -30.49
C ASN A 413 -66.65 -20.32 -29.92
N SER A 414 -66.86 -20.23 -28.59
CA SER A 414 -68.13 -20.64 -27.96
C SER A 414 -69.29 -19.70 -28.37
N LEU A 415 -69.01 -18.37 -28.45
CA LEU A 415 -70.03 -17.44 -28.94
C LEU A 415 -70.36 -17.64 -30.43
N ASP A 416 -69.40 -17.98 -31.28
CA ASP A 416 -69.61 -18.27 -32.69
C ASP A 416 -70.36 -19.61 -32.87
N ALA A 417 -70.13 -20.60 -32.00
CA ALA A 417 -70.92 -21.86 -31.97
C ALA A 417 -72.39 -21.59 -31.57
N TYR A 418 -72.58 -20.78 -30.50
CA TYR A 418 -73.94 -20.36 -30.08
C TYR A 418 -74.70 -19.61 -31.19
N ARG A 419 -73.98 -18.62 -31.83
CA ARG A 419 -74.56 -17.81 -32.92
C ARG A 419 -74.96 -18.65 -34.11
N ARG A 420 -74.18 -19.67 -34.48
CA ARG A 420 -74.46 -20.58 -35.57
C ARG A 420 -75.72 -21.48 -35.26
N ALA A 421 -75.81 -22.00 -34.03
CA ALA A 421 -76.98 -22.79 -33.59
C ALA A 421 -78.26 -21.96 -33.61
N VAL A 422 -78.22 -20.69 -33.17
CA VAL A 422 -79.39 -19.78 -33.23
C VAL A 422 -79.74 -19.43 -34.67
N ILE A 423 -78.81 -19.23 -35.59
CA ILE A 423 -79.11 -18.94 -37.02
C ILE A 423 -79.67 -20.16 -37.75
N ASN A 424 -79.24 -21.38 -37.40
CA ASN A 424 -79.70 -22.62 -38.01
C ASN A 424 -81.03 -23.08 -37.47
N GLY A 425 -81.62 -22.38 -36.48
CA GLY A 425 -82.91 -22.76 -35.90
C GLY A 425 -82.87 -24.03 -35.03
N GLU A 426 -81.72 -24.41 -34.55
CA GLU A 426 -81.55 -25.56 -33.65
C GLU A 426 -82.12 -25.25 -32.26
N SER A 427 -82.74 -26.28 -31.63
CA SER A 427 -83.30 -26.10 -30.28
C SER A 427 -82.20 -25.72 -29.29
N LEU A 428 -82.51 -24.76 -28.41
CA LEU A 428 -81.61 -24.32 -27.28
C LEU A 428 -81.28 -25.43 -26.28
N THR A 429 -81.91 -26.62 -26.45
CA THR A 429 -81.69 -27.81 -25.67
C THR A 429 -80.78 -28.85 -26.34
N SER A 430 -80.17 -28.51 -27.50
CA SER A 430 -79.19 -29.41 -28.14
C SER A 430 -77.95 -29.57 -27.27
N PRO A 431 -77.32 -30.76 -27.18
CA PRO A 431 -76.12 -30.96 -26.31
C PRO A 431 -74.98 -30.00 -26.60
N ASP A 432 -74.75 -29.58 -27.86
CA ASP A 432 -73.71 -28.72 -28.27
C ASP A 432 -73.94 -27.26 -27.83
N VAL A 433 -75.18 -26.80 -27.80
CA VAL A 433 -75.57 -25.46 -27.32
C VAL A 433 -75.52 -25.38 -25.81
N VAL A 434 -75.94 -26.45 -25.11
CA VAL A 434 -75.86 -26.54 -23.64
C VAL A 434 -74.43 -26.56 -23.20
N ALA A 435 -73.56 -27.32 -23.88
CA ALA A 435 -72.13 -27.34 -23.58
C ALA A 435 -71.46 -25.94 -23.79
N ALA A 436 -71.80 -25.23 -24.87
CA ALA A 436 -71.32 -23.89 -25.14
C ALA A 436 -71.83 -22.85 -24.10
N ILE A 437 -73.02 -22.96 -23.59
CA ILE A 437 -73.56 -22.10 -22.53
C ILE A 437 -72.93 -22.43 -21.17
N GLU A 438 -72.63 -23.68 -20.88
CA GLU A 438 -71.96 -24.08 -19.66
C GLU A 438 -70.51 -23.64 -19.64
N GLU A 439 -69.79 -23.68 -20.81
CA GLU A 439 -68.48 -23.17 -21.00
C GLU A 439 -68.41 -21.63 -20.85
N LEU A 440 -69.36 -20.88 -21.38
CA LEU A 440 -69.53 -19.44 -21.17
C LEU A 440 -69.85 -19.07 -19.72
N ARG A 441 -70.55 -19.95 -18.97
CA ARG A 441 -70.85 -19.72 -17.56
C ARG A 441 -69.65 -20.02 -16.64
N SER A 442 -68.76 -20.88 -17.08
CA SER A 442 -67.53 -21.24 -16.31
C SER A 442 -66.44 -20.19 -16.45
N VAL A 443 -66.51 -19.22 -17.39
CA VAL A 443 -65.61 -18.11 -17.50
C VAL A 443 -65.96 -17.08 -16.42
N GLN A 444 -65.41 -17.25 -15.23
CA GLN A 444 -65.34 -16.19 -14.23
C GLN A 444 -64.42 -15.10 -14.79
N LEU A 445 -64.99 -13.95 -15.08
CA LEU A 445 -64.19 -12.71 -15.18
C LEU A 445 -63.50 -12.52 -13.82
N PRO A 446 -62.18 -12.38 -13.76
CA PRO A 446 -61.56 -11.99 -12.52
C PRO A 446 -62.19 -10.64 -12.12
N GLU A 447 -62.89 -10.62 -11.00
CA GLU A 447 -63.12 -9.37 -10.30
C GLU A 447 -61.77 -8.72 -10.11
N ASP A 448 -61.62 -7.45 -10.50
CA ASP A 448 -60.47 -6.66 -10.13
C ASP A 448 -60.42 -6.69 -8.59
N ASP A 449 -59.53 -7.56 -8.10
CA ASP A 449 -59.19 -7.64 -6.68
C ASP A 449 -58.37 -6.39 -6.37
N LEU A 450 -59.07 -5.29 -6.23
CA LEU A 450 -58.60 -4.15 -5.46
C LEU A 450 -58.71 -4.55 -3.98
N SER A 451 -57.93 -5.60 -3.63
CA SER A 451 -57.63 -5.83 -2.23
C SER A 451 -56.80 -4.65 -1.79
N GLU A 452 -57.40 -3.83 -0.96
CA GLU A 452 -56.67 -2.89 -0.10
C GLU A 452 -55.56 -3.73 0.56
N GLU A 453 -54.32 -3.54 0.08
CA GLU A 453 -53.15 -4.02 0.80
C GLU A 453 -53.23 -3.34 2.18
N GLU A 454 -53.52 -4.13 3.21
CA GLU A 454 -53.25 -3.74 4.60
C GLU A 454 -51.77 -3.38 4.66
N GLU A 455 -51.50 -2.07 4.68
CA GLU A 455 -50.15 -1.54 4.84
C GLU A 455 -49.54 -2.11 6.11
N ALA A 456 -48.48 -2.91 5.96
CA ALA A 456 -47.73 -3.41 7.09
C ALA A 456 -47.32 -2.25 7.99
N PRO A 457 -47.34 -2.35 9.32
CA PRO A 457 -47.04 -1.28 10.27
C PRO A 457 -45.65 -0.61 10.06
N ASP A 458 -44.81 -1.26 9.29
CA ASP A 458 -43.45 -0.84 8.97
C ASP A 458 -43.38 0.25 7.86
N ASP A 459 -44.37 0.32 7.00
CA ASP A 459 -44.46 1.31 5.93
C ASP A 459 -45.06 2.64 6.47
N GLU A 460 -45.91 2.58 7.48
CA GLU A 460 -46.44 3.77 8.15
C GLU A 460 -45.36 4.54 8.93
N ASP A 461 -44.49 3.87 9.67
CA ASP A 461 -43.38 4.49 10.40
C ASP A 461 -42.39 5.16 9.45
N ARG A 462 -42.14 4.54 8.30
CA ARG A 462 -41.30 5.14 7.25
C ARG A 462 -41.95 6.39 6.66
N ARG A 463 -43.24 6.36 6.36
CA ARG A 463 -43.97 7.53 5.84
C ARG A 463 -43.93 8.68 6.84
N LEU A 464 -44.22 8.42 8.12
CA LEU A 464 -44.17 9.42 9.19
C LEU A 464 -42.74 10.00 9.35
N PHE A 465 -41.70 9.21 9.25
CA PHE A 465 -40.33 9.71 9.28
C PHE A 465 -40.02 10.62 8.09
N VAL A 466 -40.37 10.21 6.86
CA VAL A 466 -40.18 11.01 5.65
C VAL A 466 -40.99 12.29 5.70
N GLU A 467 -42.22 12.25 6.20
CA GLU A 467 -43.05 13.42 6.38
C GLU A 467 -42.43 14.42 7.38
N MET A 468 -41.94 13.90 8.52
CA MET A 468 -41.23 14.70 9.51
C MET A 468 -39.97 15.33 8.92
N ASP A 469 -39.11 14.54 8.25
CA ASP A 469 -37.85 15.02 7.66
C ASP A 469 -38.12 16.10 6.59
N THR A 470 -39.18 15.88 5.78
CA THR A 470 -39.63 16.82 4.75
C THR A 470 -40.09 18.12 5.37
N GLN A 471 -40.94 18.09 6.42
CA GLN A 471 -41.42 19.29 7.09
C GLN A 471 -40.29 20.04 7.81
N VAL A 472 -39.42 19.28 8.54
CA VAL A 472 -38.26 19.87 9.22
C VAL A 472 -37.34 20.60 8.24
N THR A 473 -37.14 20.02 7.06
CA THR A 473 -36.25 20.59 6.03
C THR A 473 -36.91 21.73 5.27
N ARG A 474 -38.15 21.55 4.78
CA ARG A 474 -38.88 22.52 3.99
C ARG A 474 -39.17 23.80 4.78
N ASP A 475 -39.68 23.66 6.02
CA ASP A 475 -40.10 24.76 6.86
C ASP A 475 -38.96 25.29 7.73
N ARG A 476 -37.74 24.77 7.52
CA ARG A 476 -36.48 25.09 8.24
C ARG A 476 -36.65 25.06 9.76
N LEU A 477 -37.42 24.12 10.27
CA LEU A 477 -37.73 24.05 11.71
C LEU A 477 -36.45 23.84 12.54
N PHE A 478 -35.41 23.24 11.98
CA PHE A 478 -34.11 23.04 12.64
C PHE A 478 -33.43 24.37 13.03
N LEU A 479 -33.80 25.52 12.45
CA LEU A 479 -33.27 26.83 12.82
C LEU A 479 -33.87 27.38 14.14
N LYS A 480 -35.02 26.84 14.58
CA LYS A 480 -35.66 27.30 15.83
C LYS A 480 -34.73 26.97 17.02
N PRO A 481 -34.39 27.99 17.86
CA PRO A 481 -33.71 27.76 19.11
C PRO A 481 -34.52 26.81 20.01
N GLY A 482 -33.87 25.78 20.56
CA GLY A 482 -34.51 24.86 21.48
C GLY A 482 -35.36 23.76 20.85
N LEU A 483 -35.41 23.65 19.51
CA LEU A 483 -36.09 22.51 18.87
C LEU A 483 -35.57 21.19 19.48
N GLY A 484 -36.47 20.36 19.94
CA GLY A 484 -36.14 19.13 20.64
C GLY A 484 -36.98 17.93 20.21
N ARG A 485 -36.74 16.82 20.88
CA ARG A 485 -37.45 15.55 20.64
C ARG A 485 -38.98 15.69 20.75
N GLU A 486 -39.44 16.43 21.77
CA GLU A 486 -40.88 16.58 22.04
C GLU A 486 -41.60 17.38 20.94
N ASP A 487 -40.89 18.33 20.31
CA ASP A 487 -41.43 19.10 19.22
C ASP A 487 -41.59 18.24 17.95
N LEU A 488 -40.61 17.40 17.66
CA LEU A 488 -40.66 16.47 16.53
C LEU A 488 -41.72 15.39 16.73
N MET A 489 -41.87 14.89 17.97
CA MET A 489 -42.93 13.93 18.30
C MET A 489 -44.31 14.53 18.10
N ARG A 490 -44.51 15.79 18.52
CA ARG A 490 -45.77 16.52 18.32
C ARG A 490 -46.08 16.79 16.83
N LEU A 491 -45.04 17.00 16.03
CA LEU A 491 -45.17 17.27 14.60
C LEU A 491 -45.87 16.14 13.86
N ILE A 492 -45.54 14.88 14.23
CA ILE A 492 -46.05 13.67 13.57
C ILE A 492 -47.00 12.83 14.45
N GLY A 493 -47.33 13.31 15.64
CA GLY A 493 -48.35 12.72 16.50
C GLY A 493 -47.98 11.34 17.09
N VAL A 494 -46.72 11.03 17.31
CA VAL A 494 -46.26 9.72 17.81
C VAL A 494 -45.77 9.78 19.26
N ASP A 495 -45.88 8.66 19.96
CA ASP A 495 -45.37 8.51 21.32
C ASP A 495 -43.86 8.37 21.38
N LYS A 496 -43.28 8.49 22.58
CA LYS A 496 -41.84 8.45 22.83
C LYS A 496 -41.17 7.14 22.39
N ASN A 497 -41.85 6.02 22.53
CA ASN A 497 -41.28 4.72 22.22
C ASN A 497 -41.28 4.47 20.70
N ARG A 498 -42.39 4.77 20.03
CA ARG A 498 -42.51 4.71 18.57
C ARG A 498 -41.53 5.66 17.89
N PHE A 499 -41.43 6.91 18.38
CA PHE A 499 -40.46 7.88 17.89
C PHE A 499 -39.01 7.38 18.03
N GLY A 500 -38.66 6.76 19.17
CA GLY A 500 -37.32 6.22 19.39
C GLY A 500 -36.95 5.10 18.42
N LYS A 501 -37.89 4.18 18.16
CA LYS A 501 -37.72 3.10 17.19
C LYS A 501 -37.59 3.62 15.76
N MET A 502 -38.45 4.57 15.38
CA MET A 502 -38.47 5.20 14.07
C MET A 502 -37.14 5.97 13.80
N MET A 503 -36.67 6.76 14.76
CA MET A 503 -35.38 7.46 14.64
C MET A 503 -34.21 6.49 14.55
N GLY A 504 -34.21 5.40 15.30
CA GLY A 504 -33.14 4.38 15.25
C GLY A 504 -33.13 3.56 13.96
N LYS A 505 -34.28 3.43 13.28
CA LYS A 505 -34.43 2.62 12.06
C LYS A 505 -34.20 3.42 10.77
N TYR A 506 -34.67 4.67 10.73
CA TYR A 506 -34.72 5.46 9.51
C TYR A 506 -33.82 6.71 9.52
N SER A 507 -33.18 7.02 10.66
CA SER A 507 -32.21 8.12 10.76
C SER A 507 -30.80 7.61 10.89
N ASP A 508 -29.85 8.18 10.15
CA ASP A 508 -28.41 7.92 10.31
C ASP A 508 -27.83 8.55 11.59
N ALA A 509 -28.64 9.33 12.32
CA ALA A 509 -28.20 9.99 13.53
C ALA A 509 -28.41 9.14 14.79
N SER A 510 -27.40 9.09 15.66
CA SER A 510 -27.46 8.32 16.92
C SER A 510 -28.54 8.78 17.90
N ASN A 511 -29.00 10.02 17.78
CA ASN A 511 -30.10 10.60 18.58
C ASN A 511 -30.68 11.87 17.93
N THR A 512 -31.80 12.35 18.45
CA THR A 512 -32.53 13.52 17.93
C THR A 512 -31.67 14.79 17.90
N SER A 513 -30.77 15.02 18.88
CA SER A 513 -29.89 16.18 18.89
C SER A 513 -28.85 16.12 17.78
N VAL A 514 -28.31 14.94 17.50
CA VAL A 514 -27.39 14.72 16.37
C VAL A 514 -28.11 14.95 15.05
N TYR A 515 -29.33 14.44 14.89
CA TYR A 515 -30.17 14.67 13.71
C TYR A 515 -30.41 16.16 13.45
N ILE A 516 -30.84 16.92 14.47
CA ILE A 516 -31.11 18.38 14.33
C ILE A 516 -29.80 19.12 14.01
N ASN A 517 -28.70 18.77 14.69
CA ASN A 517 -27.43 19.43 14.48
C ASN A 517 -26.82 19.13 13.11
N SER A 518 -27.01 17.93 12.55
CA SER A 518 -26.57 17.62 11.18
C SER A 518 -27.26 18.53 10.16
N LYS A 519 -28.58 18.73 10.26
CA LYS A 519 -29.33 19.66 9.40
C LYS A 519 -28.86 21.12 9.55
N ARG A 520 -28.53 21.56 10.78
CA ARG A 520 -27.96 22.87 11.05
C ARG A 520 -26.60 23.08 10.41
N VAL A 521 -25.70 22.11 10.56
CA VAL A 521 -24.37 22.18 10.00
C VAL A 521 -24.39 22.11 8.47
N GLU A 522 -25.27 21.29 7.89
CA GLU A 522 -25.49 21.23 6.45
C GLU A 522 -25.99 22.59 5.89
N PHE A 523 -26.92 23.25 6.59
CA PHE A 523 -27.36 24.58 6.25
C PHE A 523 -26.23 25.61 6.41
N GLY A 524 -25.42 25.49 7.47
CA GLY A 524 -24.25 26.34 7.71
C GLY A 524 -23.19 26.21 6.61
N ALA A 525 -22.97 25.02 6.09
CA ALA A 525 -22.06 24.81 4.98
C ALA A 525 -22.50 25.57 3.71
N ARG A 526 -23.80 25.62 3.44
CA ARG A 526 -24.35 26.46 2.36
C ARG A 526 -24.15 27.94 2.63
N LEU A 527 -24.49 28.42 3.83
CA LEU A 527 -24.31 29.84 4.20
C LEU A 527 -22.86 30.29 4.09
N LEU A 528 -21.90 29.44 4.42
CA LEU A 528 -20.48 29.77 4.28
C LEU A 528 -20.06 30.07 2.84
N LEU A 529 -20.74 29.50 1.86
CA LEU A 529 -20.46 29.66 0.42
C LEU A 529 -21.34 30.78 -0.20
N GLU A 530 -22.60 30.87 0.21
CA GLU A 530 -23.55 31.86 -0.29
C GLU A 530 -23.27 33.27 0.27
N HIS A 531 -22.75 33.35 1.52
CA HIS A 531 -22.47 34.58 2.25
C HIS A 531 -21.01 34.59 2.74
N PRO A 532 -20.03 34.77 1.87
CA PRO A 532 -18.62 34.80 2.25
C PRO A 532 -18.26 35.93 3.22
N GLU A 533 -19.10 37.00 3.27
CA GLU A 533 -18.99 38.15 4.19
C GLU A 533 -19.38 37.81 5.64
N TYR A 534 -20.11 36.73 5.89
CA TYR A 534 -20.52 36.36 7.25
C TYR A 534 -19.35 35.84 8.08
N THR A 535 -19.28 36.29 9.33
CA THR A 535 -18.33 35.67 10.28
C THR A 535 -18.78 34.26 10.63
N ILE A 536 -17.86 33.40 11.08
CA ILE A 536 -18.22 32.03 11.53
C ILE A 536 -19.24 32.09 12.69
N ALA A 537 -19.13 33.09 13.55
CA ALA A 537 -20.09 33.31 14.63
C ALA A 537 -21.49 33.66 14.09
N THR A 538 -21.57 34.52 13.07
CA THR A 538 -22.83 34.86 12.39
C THR A 538 -23.45 33.61 11.76
N VAL A 539 -22.67 32.83 11.02
CA VAL A 539 -23.14 31.55 10.41
C VAL A 539 -23.67 30.58 11.47
N ALA A 540 -22.96 30.42 12.59
CA ALA A 540 -23.42 29.56 13.69
C ALA A 540 -24.78 30.02 14.24
N THR A 541 -24.97 31.33 14.42
CA THR A 541 -26.23 31.90 14.91
C THR A 541 -27.35 31.71 13.90
N GLU A 542 -27.13 32.01 12.63
CA GLU A 542 -28.08 31.83 11.54
C GLU A 542 -28.49 30.35 11.32
N CYS A 543 -27.62 29.40 11.66
CA CYS A 543 -27.95 27.97 11.68
C CYS A 543 -28.76 27.54 12.91
N GLY A 544 -29.11 28.46 13.81
CA GLY A 544 -29.83 28.13 15.05
C GLY A 544 -28.96 27.50 16.13
N MET A 545 -27.63 27.64 16.07
CA MET A 545 -26.72 27.22 17.11
C MET A 545 -26.35 28.35 18.05
N SER A 546 -26.55 28.15 19.34
CA SER A 546 -26.31 29.18 20.37
C SER A 546 -24.80 29.36 20.69
N ASN A 547 -23.93 28.47 20.22
CA ASN A 547 -22.52 28.48 20.57
C ASN A 547 -21.65 28.15 19.37
N THR A 548 -20.78 29.09 18.97
CA THR A 548 -19.81 28.95 17.88
C THR A 548 -18.81 27.79 18.11
N VAL A 549 -18.43 27.50 19.36
CA VAL A 549 -17.53 26.39 19.68
C VAL A 549 -18.19 25.06 19.34
N THR A 550 -19.47 24.91 19.70
CA THR A 550 -20.26 23.72 19.35
C THR A 550 -20.41 23.57 17.84
N PHE A 551 -20.69 24.65 17.13
CA PHE A 551 -20.76 24.65 15.67
C PHE A 551 -19.46 24.21 15.04
N ASN A 552 -18.32 24.79 15.43
CA ASN A 552 -17.00 24.42 14.90
C ASN A 552 -16.66 22.95 15.14
N ARG A 553 -16.96 22.43 16.32
CA ARG A 553 -16.72 21.02 16.67
C ARG A 553 -17.54 20.08 15.79
N ILE A 554 -18.86 20.28 15.72
CA ILE A 554 -19.75 19.42 14.94
C ILE A 554 -19.45 19.56 13.44
N PHE A 555 -19.17 20.77 12.96
CA PHE A 555 -18.80 21.00 11.57
C PHE A 555 -17.52 20.24 11.19
N LYS A 556 -16.51 20.26 12.07
CA LYS A 556 -15.26 19.51 11.86
C LYS A 556 -15.48 18.00 11.92
N GLU A 557 -16.35 17.51 12.80
CA GLU A 557 -16.74 16.10 12.87
C GLU A 557 -17.48 15.66 11.58
N THR A 558 -18.31 16.52 10.99
CA THR A 558 -19.10 16.21 9.79
C THR A 558 -18.30 16.30 8.50
N TYR A 559 -17.49 17.36 8.34
CA TYR A 559 -16.78 17.64 7.08
C TYR A 559 -15.28 17.38 7.12
N ASN A 560 -14.73 16.89 8.23
CA ASN A 560 -13.29 16.67 8.49
C ASN A 560 -12.41 17.92 8.28
N MET A 561 -13.00 19.11 8.34
CA MET A 561 -12.32 20.40 8.23
C MET A 561 -13.09 21.48 9.00
N THR A 562 -12.39 22.54 9.36
CA THR A 562 -13.04 23.69 10.03
C THR A 562 -13.91 24.48 9.08
N PRO A 563 -14.93 25.23 9.57
CA PRO A 563 -15.76 26.11 8.73
C PRO A 563 -14.94 27.11 7.90
N SER A 564 -13.84 27.62 8.42
CA SER A 564 -12.96 28.55 7.71
C SER A 564 -12.21 27.87 6.56
N GLU A 565 -11.64 26.69 6.81
CA GLU A 565 -11.00 25.87 5.78
C GLU A 565 -11.99 25.44 4.68
N TYR A 566 -13.23 25.11 5.08
CA TYR A 566 -14.29 24.75 4.14
C TYR A 566 -14.63 25.91 3.21
N ARG A 567 -14.83 27.13 3.77
CA ARG A 567 -15.08 28.36 3.00
C ARG A 567 -13.95 28.64 2.01
N GLU A 568 -12.71 28.56 2.47
CA GLU A 568 -11.54 28.85 1.64
C GLU A 568 -11.41 27.84 0.48
N LYS A 569 -11.50 26.55 0.78
CA LYS A 569 -11.32 25.49 -0.22
C LYS A 569 -12.48 25.42 -1.21
N MET A 570 -13.71 25.47 -0.74
CA MET A 570 -14.89 25.32 -1.59
C MET A 570 -15.28 26.63 -2.30
N GLY A 571 -15.06 27.77 -1.65
CA GLY A 571 -15.28 29.09 -2.28
C GLY A 571 -14.30 29.38 -3.42
N GLY A 572 -13.05 28.94 -3.30
CA GLY A 572 -12.06 29.00 -4.39
C GLY A 572 -12.44 28.15 -5.60
N MET A 573 -13.06 26.99 -5.40
CA MET A 573 -13.52 26.10 -6.49
C MET A 573 -14.70 26.68 -7.28
N LEU A 574 -15.59 27.42 -6.63
CA LEU A 574 -16.73 28.07 -7.30
C LEU A 574 -16.31 29.26 -8.16
N GLN A 575 -15.23 29.96 -7.81
CA GLN A 575 -14.70 31.08 -8.61
C GLN A 575 -13.87 30.64 -9.82
N THR A 576 -13.29 29.43 -9.79
CA THR A 576 -12.50 28.88 -10.92
C THR A 576 -13.35 28.12 -11.95
N GLY A 577 -14.59 27.75 -11.63
CA GLY A 577 -15.54 27.09 -12.55
C GLY A 577 -16.37 28.04 -13.42
N SER A 578 -16.20 29.36 -13.25
CA SER A 578 -16.96 30.42 -13.97
C SER A 578 -16.10 31.26 -14.93
N ARG A 579 -15.00 30.71 -15.43
CA ARG A 579 -14.20 31.32 -16.50
C ARG A 579 -14.05 30.39 -17.69
#